data_a28afeb74df85832367a3e5958084140
#
_entry.id   a28afeb74df85832367a3e5958084140
#
_cell.length_a   1.000
_cell.length_b   1.000
_cell.length_c   1.000
_cell.angle_alpha   90.00
_cell.angle_beta   90.00
_cell.angle_gamma   90.00
#
_symmetry.space_group_name_H-M   'P 1'
#
loop_
_entity.id
_entity.type
_entity.pdbx_description
1 polymer ?
#
loop_
_entity_poly.entity_id
_entity_poly.type
_entity_poly.pdbx_seq_one_letter_code
_entity_poly.pdbx_strand_id
1 'polypeptide(L)'
;MPIKIPDDLPARCTLEAEGVVVMRETDAVRQDIRPMRIGLLNLMPNKIRTETQLARLLGATPLQVELTLVRITDHVARNTLPEHTAAFYRPWADIRDERFDGFIITGAPVEHLAFEDVRYWRELSHVFDWTQTHVHSCFTICWAAQAAVYHFHGVPKRLLPRKAFGVFRHRNLVPSSPYLRGFSDNFCIPVSRWTEVRREDIPSDSGVYVLADSREAGLCLLHDPHRRSLHMFNHVEYDTETLADEYVRDGCGPIPANYFPCDDPSNQPENRWRSHAHLLFANWINEVYQTTPFDLNAVGSCR
;
A
#
# COMPACT_ATOMS: atom_id res chain seq x y z
N MET A 1 -1.87 -10.27 -18.18
CA MET A 1 -1.16 -9.28 -19.01
C MET A 1 -0.05 -8.66 -18.19
N PRO A 2 1.01 -8.13 -18.79
CA PRO A 2 2.20 -7.68 -18.06
C PRO A 2 2.00 -6.34 -17.36
N ILE A 3 2.76 -6.14 -16.26
CA ILE A 3 2.91 -4.80 -15.69
C ILE A 3 3.88 -3.97 -16.54
N LYS A 4 3.49 -2.75 -16.89
CA LYS A 4 4.36 -1.77 -17.55
C LYS A 4 5.09 -0.95 -16.50
N ILE A 5 6.41 -1.05 -16.51
CA ILE A 5 7.32 -0.25 -15.65
C ILE A 5 8.47 0.28 -16.52
N PRO A 6 9.20 1.33 -16.05
CA PRO A 6 10.37 1.84 -16.77
C PRO A 6 11.37 0.73 -17.08
N ASP A 7 11.98 0.77 -18.29
CA ASP A 7 12.84 -0.30 -18.78
C ASP A 7 14.06 -0.57 -17.89
N ASP A 8 14.63 0.48 -17.30
CA ASP A 8 15.83 0.41 -16.46
C ASP A 8 15.50 0.36 -14.95
N LEU A 9 14.24 0.16 -14.57
CA LEU A 9 13.87 0.07 -13.15
C LEU A 9 14.52 -1.17 -12.51
N PRO A 10 15.28 -1.04 -11.39
CA PRO A 10 15.95 -2.18 -10.73
C PRO A 10 15.01 -3.32 -10.35
N ALA A 11 13.76 -3.02 -10.01
CA ALA A 11 12.74 -4.01 -9.71
C ALA A 11 12.50 -5.01 -10.85
N ARG A 12 12.78 -4.61 -12.12
CA ARG A 12 12.53 -5.44 -13.30
C ARG A 12 13.24 -6.79 -13.23
N CYS A 13 14.54 -6.79 -12.95
CA CYS A 13 15.33 -8.04 -12.88
C CYS A 13 14.77 -9.01 -11.84
N THR A 14 14.37 -8.49 -10.67
CA THR A 14 13.78 -9.29 -9.60
C THR A 14 12.43 -9.88 -10.02
N LEU A 15 11.56 -9.05 -10.60
CA LEU A 15 10.23 -9.45 -11.03
C LEU A 15 10.29 -10.52 -12.14
N GLU A 16 11.15 -10.34 -13.14
CA GLU A 16 11.36 -11.32 -14.21
C GLU A 16 11.89 -12.66 -13.66
N ALA A 17 12.84 -12.61 -12.71
CA ALA A 17 13.36 -13.82 -12.04
C ALA A 17 12.28 -14.55 -11.21
N GLU A 18 11.29 -13.84 -10.70
CA GLU A 18 10.14 -14.40 -9.97
C GLU A 18 8.99 -14.85 -10.90
N GLY A 19 9.15 -14.72 -12.22
CA GLY A 19 8.13 -15.13 -13.20
C GLY A 19 6.98 -14.11 -13.36
N VAL A 20 7.12 -12.91 -12.85
CA VAL A 20 6.17 -11.82 -13.12
C VAL A 20 6.36 -11.32 -14.55
N VAL A 21 5.29 -11.26 -15.33
CA VAL A 21 5.36 -10.80 -16.71
C VAL A 21 5.48 -9.27 -16.74
N VAL A 22 6.64 -8.78 -17.13
CA VAL A 22 6.96 -7.34 -17.23
C VAL A 22 6.94 -6.93 -18.70
N MET A 23 6.27 -5.83 -19.02
CA MET A 23 6.23 -5.26 -20.38
C MET A 23 7.17 -4.06 -20.47
N ARG A 24 7.89 -3.96 -21.58
CA ARG A 24 8.68 -2.78 -21.89
C ARG A 24 7.77 -1.62 -22.30
N GLU A 25 8.21 -0.43 -21.99
CA GLU A 25 7.46 0.77 -22.37
C GLU A 25 7.29 0.88 -23.89
N THR A 26 8.31 0.49 -24.64
CA THR A 26 8.32 0.43 -26.10
C THR A 26 7.35 -0.61 -26.70
N ASP A 27 7.10 -1.69 -25.99
CA ASP A 27 6.17 -2.76 -26.44
C ASP A 27 4.72 -2.41 -26.13
N ALA A 28 4.46 -1.67 -25.06
CA ALA A 28 3.13 -1.24 -24.65
C ALA A 28 2.46 -0.29 -25.67
N VAL A 29 3.25 0.54 -26.33
CA VAL A 29 2.75 1.51 -27.36
C VAL A 29 2.12 0.81 -28.56
N ARG A 30 2.40 -0.49 -28.78
CA ARG A 30 1.89 -1.27 -29.90
C ARG A 30 0.56 -1.96 -29.64
N GLN A 31 0.01 -1.84 -28.44
CA GLN A 31 -1.26 -2.49 -28.08
C GLN A 31 -2.38 -1.44 -28.04
N ASP A 32 -3.46 -1.70 -28.75
CA ASP A 32 -4.68 -0.86 -28.78
C ASP A 32 -5.59 -1.13 -27.56
N ILE A 33 -4.99 -1.15 -26.35
CA ILE A 33 -5.69 -1.40 -25.09
C ILE A 33 -5.31 -0.26 -24.13
N ARG A 34 -6.30 0.39 -23.54
CA ARG A 34 -6.05 1.35 -22.45
C ARG A 34 -5.54 0.61 -21.20
N PRO A 35 -4.29 0.76 -20.80
CA PRO A 35 -3.81 0.17 -19.56
C PRO A 35 -4.48 0.84 -18.35
N MET A 36 -4.59 0.11 -17.24
CA MET A 36 -4.95 0.70 -15.96
C MET A 36 -3.80 1.54 -15.44
N ARG A 37 -4.05 2.81 -15.21
CA ARG A 37 -3.05 3.75 -14.68
C ARG A 37 -3.07 3.70 -13.17
N ILE A 38 -2.03 3.15 -12.58
CA ILE A 38 -1.85 3.07 -11.12
C ILE A 38 -0.68 3.98 -10.70
N GLY A 39 -0.97 4.96 -9.85
CA GLY A 39 0.07 5.78 -9.21
C GLY A 39 0.54 5.15 -7.91
N LEU A 40 1.82 5.29 -7.59
CA LEU A 40 2.42 4.85 -6.33
C LEU A 40 3.19 6.00 -5.69
N LEU A 41 2.59 6.67 -4.72
CA LEU A 41 3.28 7.61 -3.84
C LEU A 41 4.05 6.82 -2.78
N ASN A 42 5.34 6.67 -3.01
CA ASN A 42 6.22 5.88 -2.16
C ASN A 42 6.91 6.76 -1.11
N LEU A 43 6.42 6.70 0.14
CA LEU A 43 6.98 7.43 1.28
C LEU A 43 8.04 6.63 2.05
N MET A 44 8.25 5.35 1.69
CA MET A 44 9.23 4.48 2.35
C MET A 44 10.66 4.93 2.08
N PRO A 45 11.57 4.77 3.05
CA PRO A 45 12.97 5.17 2.89
C PRO A 45 13.73 4.27 1.91
N ASN A 46 13.47 2.96 1.88
CA ASN A 46 14.00 2.03 0.89
C ASN A 46 13.01 1.87 -0.27
N LYS A 47 13.09 2.79 -1.23
CA LYS A 47 12.15 2.86 -2.34
C LYS A 47 12.22 1.64 -3.25
N ILE A 48 13.41 1.16 -3.60
CA ILE A 48 13.63 0.04 -4.51
C ILE A 48 12.94 -1.23 -4.01
N ARG A 49 13.05 -1.52 -2.71
CA ARG A 49 12.39 -2.68 -2.12
C ARG A 49 10.86 -2.56 -2.20
N THR A 50 10.33 -1.41 -1.81
CA THR A 50 8.89 -1.16 -1.82
C THR A 50 8.31 -1.19 -3.24
N GLU A 51 9.03 -0.66 -4.23
CA GLU A 51 8.68 -0.75 -5.65
C GLU A 51 8.55 -2.20 -6.09
N THR A 52 9.55 -3.03 -5.77
CA THR A 52 9.57 -4.45 -6.13
C THR A 52 8.40 -5.19 -5.49
N GLN A 53 8.16 -4.97 -4.20
CA GLN A 53 7.06 -5.59 -3.45
C GLN A 53 5.69 -5.26 -4.05
N LEU A 54 5.42 -3.99 -4.31
CA LEU A 54 4.13 -3.56 -4.84
C LEU A 54 3.97 -3.89 -6.33
N ALA A 55 5.03 -3.75 -7.14
CA ALA A 55 4.99 -4.13 -8.56
C ALA A 55 4.72 -5.63 -8.75
N ARG A 56 5.25 -6.48 -7.86
CA ARG A 56 4.96 -7.93 -7.85
C ARG A 56 3.47 -8.21 -7.67
N LEU A 57 2.83 -7.53 -6.72
CA LEU A 57 1.41 -7.70 -6.43
C LEU A 57 0.53 -7.13 -7.55
N LEU A 58 0.89 -5.96 -8.08
CA LEU A 58 0.20 -5.34 -9.20
C LEU A 58 0.36 -6.12 -10.50
N GLY A 59 1.51 -6.77 -10.71
CA GLY A 59 1.78 -7.59 -11.90
C GLY A 59 1.10 -8.96 -11.91
N ALA A 60 0.50 -9.38 -10.81
CA ALA A 60 -0.18 -10.68 -10.67
C ALA A 60 -1.63 -10.68 -11.18
N THR A 61 -1.99 -9.77 -12.08
CA THR A 61 -3.31 -9.65 -12.70
C THR A 61 -3.25 -9.94 -14.21
N PRO A 62 -4.33 -10.44 -14.82
CA PRO A 62 -4.43 -10.54 -16.29
C PRO A 62 -4.60 -9.16 -16.96
N LEU A 63 -4.80 -8.09 -16.23
CA LEU A 63 -4.98 -6.75 -16.79
C LEU A 63 -3.64 -6.07 -17.03
N GLN A 64 -3.55 -5.22 -18.05
CA GLN A 64 -2.38 -4.39 -18.27
C GLN A 64 -2.39 -3.23 -17.26
N VAL A 65 -1.34 -3.15 -16.45
CA VAL A 65 -1.14 -2.08 -15.46
C VAL A 65 0.04 -1.21 -15.88
N GLU A 66 -0.18 0.09 -15.93
CA GLU A 66 0.86 1.11 -16.08
C GLU A 66 1.14 1.73 -14.72
N LEU A 67 2.35 1.50 -14.18
CA LEU A 67 2.77 1.98 -12.87
C LEU A 67 3.55 3.29 -12.99
N THR A 68 3.02 4.37 -12.37
CA THR A 68 3.70 5.66 -12.23
C THR A 68 4.22 5.80 -10.81
N LEU A 69 5.56 5.88 -10.67
CA LEU A 69 6.21 6.13 -9.37
C LEU A 69 6.18 7.62 -9.04
N VAL A 70 5.67 7.94 -7.84
CA VAL A 70 5.45 9.31 -7.40
C VAL A 70 6.16 9.57 -6.08
N ARG A 71 6.71 10.77 -5.93
CA ARG A 71 7.32 11.25 -4.68
C ARG A 71 6.70 12.57 -4.23
N ILE A 72 6.82 12.87 -2.97
CA ILE A 72 6.62 14.23 -2.44
C ILE A 72 7.59 15.18 -3.15
N THR A 73 7.11 16.35 -3.53
CA THR A 73 7.84 17.28 -4.40
C THR A 73 9.18 17.71 -3.79
N ASP A 74 9.16 18.21 -2.56
CA ASP A 74 10.34 18.79 -1.91
C ASP A 74 10.98 17.87 -0.86
N HIS A 75 10.66 16.57 -0.88
CA HIS A 75 11.23 15.60 0.05
C HIS A 75 12.32 14.75 -0.58
N VAL A 76 13.51 14.77 0.04
CA VAL A 76 14.65 13.93 -0.36
C VAL A 76 14.65 12.66 0.49
N ALA A 77 14.59 11.51 -0.15
CA ALA A 77 14.70 10.21 0.53
C ALA A 77 16.11 10.02 1.09
N ARG A 78 16.22 9.57 2.35
CA ARG A 78 17.53 9.40 3.01
C ARG A 78 18.27 8.13 2.59
N ASN A 79 17.53 7.06 2.28
CA ASN A 79 18.09 5.71 2.05
C ASN A 79 17.91 5.24 0.60
N THR A 80 17.69 6.17 -0.34
CA THR A 80 17.62 5.90 -1.77
C THR A 80 18.56 6.86 -2.48
N LEU A 81 19.31 6.36 -3.45
CA LEU A 81 20.22 7.19 -4.22
C LEU A 81 19.45 8.30 -4.96
N PRO A 82 19.92 9.56 -4.94
CA PRO A 82 19.25 10.65 -5.64
C PRO A 82 19.02 10.38 -7.12
N GLU A 83 19.98 9.69 -7.79
CA GLU A 83 19.92 9.33 -9.20
C GLU A 83 18.73 8.40 -9.48
N HIS A 84 18.47 7.41 -8.62
CA HIS A 84 17.31 6.52 -8.74
C HIS A 84 16.01 7.32 -8.66
N THR A 85 15.92 8.20 -7.66
CA THR A 85 14.71 9.03 -7.48
C THR A 85 14.51 9.98 -8.65
N ALA A 86 15.59 10.57 -9.18
CA ALA A 86 15.52 11.47 -10.33
C ALA A 86 15.16 10.75 -11.63
N ALA A 87 15.62 9.50 -11.81
CA ALA A 87 15.38 8.74 -13.02
C ALA A 87 13.95 8.15 -13.10
N PHE A 88 13.37 7.73 -11.97
CA PHE A 88 12.16 6.91 -11.98
C PHE A 88 10.95 7.55 -11.29
N TYR A 89 11.15 8.58 -10.44
CA TYR A 89 10.07 9.19 -9.67
C TYR A 89 9.67 10.55 -10.21
N ARG A 90 8.40 10.73 -10.43
CA ARG A 90 7.81 12.04 -10.74
C ARG A 90 7.39 12.74 -9.44
N PRO A 91 7.73 14.04 -9.26
CA PRO A 91 7.14 14.84 -8.19
C PRO A 91 5.61 14.86 -8.31
N TRP A 92 4.90 14.87 -7.18
CA TRP A 92 3.44 14.99 -7.23
C TRP A 92 2.99 16.27 -7.96
N ALA A 93 3.71 17.37 -7.81
CA ALA A 93 3.40 18.62 -8.51
C ALA A 93 3.32 18.47 -10.04
N ASP A 94 4.08 17.51 -10.62
CA ASP A 94 4.12 17.29 -12.08
C ASP A 94 2.97 16.40 -12.58
N ILE A 95 2.29 15.69 -11.68
CA ILE A 95 1.19 14.77 -12.04
C ILE A 95 -0.18 15.24 -11.57
N ARG A 96 -0.26 16.39 -10.91
CA ARG A 96 -1.48 16.87 -10.25
C ARG A 96 -2.67 17.10 -11.22
N ASP A 97 -2.39 17.31 -12.49
CA ASP A 97 -3.41 17.48 -13.52
C ASP A 97 -3.77 16.15 -14.23
N GLU A 98 -3.10 15.06 -13.86
CA GLU A 98 -3.34 13.72 -14.41
C GLU A 98 -4.39 12.97 -13.60
N ARG A 99 -5.00 11.97 -14.24
CA ARG A 99 -6.00 11.09 -13.62
C ARG A 99 -5.55 9.65 -13.62
N PHE A 100 -5.95 8.92 -12.57
CA PHE A 100 -5.56 7.54 -12.33
C PHE A 100 -6.78 6.67 -12.05
N ASP A 101 -6.72 5.41 -12.49
CA ASP A 101 -7.67 4.37 -12.11
C ASP A 101 -7.50 4.03 -10.62
N GLY A 102 -6.24 3.85 -10.18
CA GLY A 102 -5.91 3.58 -8.80
C GLY A 102 -4.69 4.37 -8.32
N PHE A 103 -4.61 4.60 -7.01
CA PHE A 103 -3.48 5.29 -6.41
C PHE A 103 -3.11 4.67 -5.07
N ILE A 104 -1.85 4.26 -4.93
CA ILE A 104 -1.34 3.66 -3.69
C ILE A 104 -0.49 4.68 -2.96
N ILE A 105 -0.67 4.81 -1.65
CA ILE A 105 0.17 5.64 -0.78
C ILE A 105 0.76 4.74 0.30
N THR A 106 2.09 4.63 0.36
CA THR A 106 2.78 3.75 1.29
C THR A 106 2.92 4.36 2.67
N GLY A 107 3.26 3.53 3.66
CA GLY A 107 3.69 3.98 4.97
C GLY A 107 4.96 4.82 4.95
N ALA A 108 5.27 5.39 6.13
CA ALA A 108 6.50 6.15 6.37
C ALA A 108 6.93 5.93 7.83
N PRO A 109 8.25 5.87 8.14
CA PRO A 109 8.75 5.65 9.49
C PRO A 109 8.75 6.96 10.32
N VAL A 110 7.59 7.60 10.43
CA VAL A 110 7.37 8.88 11.12
C VAL A 110 6.28 8.80 12.18
N GLU A 111 6.00 7.59 12.65
CA GLU A 111 4.85 7.27 13.52
C GLU A 111 4.87 8.03 14.86
N HIS A 112 6.05 8.35 15.38
CA HIS A 112 6.21 9.07 16.66
C HIS A 112 5.91 10.57 16.57
N LEU A 113 5.87 11.15 15.35
CA LEU A 113 5.54 12.56 15.16
C LEU A 113 4.03 12.74 15.11
N ALA A 114 3.50 13.86 15.59
CA ALA A 114 2.14 14.27 15.23
C ALA A 114 2.05 14.39 13.70
N PHE A 115 0.85 14.25 13.13
CA PHE A 115 0.73 14.32 11.68
C PHE A 115 1.18 15.68 11.15
N GLU A 116 0.82 16.74 11.84
CA GLU A 116 1.14 18.14 11.50
C GLU A 116 2.64 18.46 11.61
N ASP A 117 3.39 17.70 12.42
CA ASP A 117 4.85 17.86 12.57
C ASP A 117 5.65 17.16 11.48
N VAL A 118 4.99 16.37 10.63
CA VAL A 118 5.64 15.72 9.47
C VAL A 118 5.92 16.76 8.40
N ARG A 119 7.19 16.94 8.01
CA ARG A 119 7.64 17.99 7.07
C ARG A 119 6.81 18.14 5.80
N TYR A 120 6.31 17.03 5.27
CA TYR A 120 5.51 16.99 4.05
C TYR A 120 4.01 16.83 4.32
N TRP A 121 3.55 17.01 5.55
CA TRP A 121 2.14 16.85 5.91
C TRP A 121 1.21 17.72 5.07
N ARG A 122 1.58 18.99 4.88
CA ARG A 122 0.78 19.93 4.09
C ARG A 122 0.60 19.44 2.64
N GLU A 123 1.67 18.97 2.00
CA GLU A 123 1.58 18.43 0.64
C GLU A 123 0.79 17.12 0.62
N LEU A 124 1.02 16.22 1.58
CA LEU A 124 0.29 14.96 1.69
C LEU A 124 -1.22 15.18 1.89
N SER A 125 -1.61 16.18 2.68
CA SER A 125 -3.02 16.57 2.84
C SER A 125 -3.63 17.02 1.51
N HIS A 126 -2.91 17.81 0.72
CA HIS A 126 -3.35 18.16 -0.64
C HIS A 126 -3.42 16.93 -1.56
N VAL A 127 -2.50 15.98 -1.42
CA VAL A 127 -2.58 14.70 -2.16
C VAL A 127 -3.85 13.94 -1.80
N PHE A 128 -4.19 13.84 -0.51
CA PHE A 128 -5.44 13.19 -0.08
C PHE A 128 -6.67 13.85 -0.70
N ASP A 129 -6.76 15.18 -0.66
CA ASP A 129 -7.86 15.92 -1.28
C ASP A 129 -7.87 15.71 -2.80
N TRP A 130 -6.72 15.77 -3.46
CA TRP A 130 -6.55 15.52 -4.88
C TRP A 130 -7.01 14.11 -5.30
N THR A 131 -6.75 13.08 -4.49
CA THR A 131 -7.23 11.72 -4.80
C THR A 131 -8.74 11.66 -4.96
N GLN A 132 -9.48 12.55 -4.29
CA GLN A 132 -10.94 12.55 -4.33
C GLN A 132 -11.51 12.96 -5.69
N THR A 133 -10.75 13.71 -6.49
CA THR A 133 -11.19 14.25 -7.78
C THR A 133 -10.43 13.70 -8.98
N HIS A 134 -9.22 13.16 -8.78
CA HIS A 134 -8.32 12.71 -9.85
C HIS A 134 -8.05 11.20 -9.82
N VAL A 135 -8.46 10.51 -8.78
CA VAL A 135 -8.23 9.08 -8.61
C VAL A 135 -9.57 8.37 -8.43
N HIS A 136 -9.78 7.26 -9.16
CA HIS A 136 -11.00 6.51 -9.00
C HIS A 136 -11.01 5.71 -7.69
N SER A 137 -9.90 5.01 -7.36
CA SER A 137 -9.78 4.28 -6.09
C SER A 137 -8.42 4.48 -5.45
N CYS A 138 -8.39 4.75 -4.14
CA CYS A 138 -7.17 4.95 -3.37
C CYS A 138 -6.91 3.76 -2.43
N PHE A 139 -5.63 3.34 -2.31
CA PHE A 139 -5.19 2.30 -1.38
C PHE A 139 -4.04 2.84 -0.53
N THR A 140 -4.28 3.03 0.76
CA THR A 140 -3.26 3.53 1.70
C THR A 140 -2.76 2.42 2.60
N ILE A 141 -1.46 2.43 2.92
CA ILE A 141 -0.80 1.35 3.67
C ILE A 141 -0.12 1.91 4.93
N CYS A 142 -0.27 1.21 6.04
CA CYS A 142 0.36 1.44 7.33
C CYS A 142 0.15 2.88 7.84
N TRP A 143 1.21 3.66 8.02
CA TRP A 143 1.11 5.04 8.49
C TRP A 143 0.26 5.92 7.56
N ALA A 144 0.32 5.74 6.24
CA ALA A 144 -0.53 6.49 5.32
C ALA A 144 -2.02 6.15 5.49
N ALA A 145 -2.36 4.92 5.90
CA ALA A 145 -3.73 4.56 6.24
C ALA A 145 -4.22 5.32 7.49
N GLN A 146 -3.38 5.43 8.52
CA GLN A 146 -3.69 6.22 9.70
C GLN A 146 -3.81 7.72 9.37
N ALA A 147 -2.91 8.23 8.53
CA ALA A 147 -2.90 9.62 8.08
C ALA A 147 -4.14 9.98 7.27
N ALA A 148 -4.59 9.10 6.37
CA ALA A 148 -5.79 9.30 5.57
C ALA A 148 -7.06 9.30 6.44
N VAL A 149 -7.18 8.34 7.36
CA VAL A 149 -8.33 8.25 8.27
C VAL A 149 -8.36 9.46 9.23
N TYR A 150 -7.20 9.96 9.66
CA TYR A 150 -7.11 11.22 10.40
C TYR A 150 -7.55 12.41 9.56
N HIS A 151 -7.00 12.55 8.35
CA HIS A 151 -7.30 13.69 7.46
C HIS A 151 -8.80 13.78 7.12
N PHE A 152 -9.43 12.64 6.83
CA PHE A 152 -10.81 12.63 6.36
C PHE A 152 -11.86 12.54 7.46
N HIS A 153 -11.55 11.91 8.59
CA HIS A 153 -12.52 11.59 9.64
C HIS A 153 -12.09 12.10 11.02
N GLY A 154 -10.93 12.77 11.14
CA GLY A 154 -10.43 13.27 12.42
C GLY A 154 -10.02 12.18 13.41
N VAL A 155 -9.88 10.92 12.97
CA VAL A 155 -9.58 9.79 13.85
C VAL A 155 -8.11 9.80 14.25
N PRO A 156 -7.78 9.93 15.55
CA PRO A 156 -6.39 10.04 16.00
C PRO A 156 -5.66 8.71 15.92
N LYS A 157 -4.36 8.78 15.70
CA LYS A 157 -3.48 7.64 16.01
C LYS A 157 -3.08 7.67 17.48
N ARG A 158 -2.89 6.48 18.05
CA ARG A 158 -2.47 6.31 19.46
C ARG A 158 -1.17 5.54 19.51
N LEU A 159 -0.23 6.00 20.35
CA LEU A 159 1.03 5.29 20.56
C LEU A 159 0.79 3.99 21.33
N LEU A 160 1.37 2.92 20.86
CA LEU A 160 1.34 1.61 21.53
C LEU A 160 2.41 1.57 22.65
N PRO A 161 2.16 0.85 23.74
CA PRO A 161 3.14 0.67 24.83
C PRO A 161 4.36 -0.16 24.38
N ARG A 162 4.21 -0.93 23.31
CA ARG A 162 5.26 -1.70 22.64
C ARG A 162 4.94 -1.80 21.15
N LYS A 163 5.99 -1.95 20.33
CA LYS A 163 5.84 -2.15 18.89
C LYS A 163 4.94 -3.38 18.61
N ALA A 164 3.90 -3.23 17.85
CA ALA A 164 3.19 -4.36 17.28
C ALA A 164 4.07 -4.90 16.14
N PHE A 165 4.74 -6.03 16.39
CA PHE A 165 5.79 -6.54 15.52
C PHE A 165 5.71 -8.05 15.39
N GLY A 166 5.45 -8.54 14.18
CA GLY A 166 5.31 -9.97 13.93
C GLY A 166 4.27 -10.30 12.86
N VAL A 167 3.84 -11.56 12.82
CA VAL A 167 2.79 -12.07 11.92
C VAL A 167 1.59 -12.47 12.76
N PHE A 168 0.49 -11.74 12.61
CA PHE A 168 -0.70 -11.91 13.44
C PHE A 168 -1.86 -12.49 12.64
N ARG A 169 -2.71 -13.25 13.35
CA ARG A 169 -3.96 -13.79 12.81
C ARG A 169 -5.04 -12.71 12.80
N HIS A 170 -5.67 -12.54 11.64
CA HIS A 170 -6.76 -11.61 11.40
C HIS A 170 -8.03 -12.38 11.04
N ARG A 171 -9.18 -11.77 11.31
CA ARG A 171 -10.51 -12.30 10.97
C ARG A 171 -11.07 -11.53 9.79
N ASN A 172 -11.68 -12.26 8.86
CA ASN A 172 -12.52 -11.70 7.83
C ASN A 172 -13.91 -11.38 8.44
N LEU A 173 -14.22 -10.10 8.58
CA LEU A 173 -15.47 -9.65 9.20
C LEU A 173 -16.59 -9.45 8.18
N VAL A 174 -16.27 -9.36 6.90
CA VAL A 174 -17.22 -9.10 5.81
C VAL A 174 -16.89 -10.00 4.61
N PRO A 175 -17.19 -11.32 4.67
CA PRO A 175 -16.88 -12.26 3.59
C PRO A 175 -17.51 -11.91 2.24
N SER A 176 -18.61 -11.13 2.24
CA SER A 176 -19.29 -10.64 1.04
C SER A 176 -18.59 -9.43 0.39
N SER A 177 -17.56 -8.85 1.03
CA SER A 177 -16.83 -7.73 0.46
C SER A 177 -16.09 -8.15 -0.82
N PRO A 178 -16.18 -7.37 -1.93
CA PRO A 178 -15.45 -7.67 -3.15
C PRO A 178 -13.93 -7.75 -2.92
N TYR A 179 -13.41 -6.99 -1.97
CA TYR A 179 -11.97 -6.94 -1.63
C TYR A 179 -11.49 -8.19 -0.90
N LEU A 180 -12.36 -8.87 -0.15
CA LEU A 180 -12.05 -10.08 0.62
C LEU A 180 -12.57 -11.37 -0.04
N ARG A 181 -13.00 -11.30 -1.29
CA ARG A 181 -13.45 -12.49 -2.04
C ARG A 181 -12.33 -13.53 -2.12
N GLY A 182 -12.66 -14.77 -1.70
CA GLY A 182 -11.73 -15.88 -1.66
C GLY A 182 -10.82 -15.93 -0.44
N PHE A 183 -10.89 -14.94 0.46
CA PHE A 183 -10.17 -15.00 1.73
C PHE A 183 -10.76 -16.07 2.64
N SER A 184 -9.88 -16.72 3.40
CA SER A 184 -10.29 -17.58 4.51
C SER A 184 -10.93 -16.73 5.62
N ASP A 185 -11.75 -17.36 6.49
CA ASP A 185 -12.33 -16.69 7.67
C ASP A 185 -11.26 -16.09 8.58
N ASN A 186 -10.08 -16.72 8.57
CA ASN A 186 -8.90 -16.24 9.28
C ASN A 186 -7.67 -16.35 8.37
N PHE A 187 -6.82 -15.33 8.45
CA PHE A 187 -5.60 -15.23 7.65
C PHE A 187 -4.49 -14.52 8.45
N CYS A 188 -3.25 -14.70 8.06
CA CYS A 188 -2.10 -14.09 8.72
C CYS A 188 -1.56 -12.93 7.88
N ILE A 189 -1.19 -11.81 8.54
CA ILE A 189 -0.55 -10.65 7.90
C ILE A 189 0.57 -10.12 8.79
N PRO A 190 1.71 -9.68 8.21
CA PRO A 190 2.77 -8.96 8.91
C PRO A 190 2.30 -7.63 9.47
N VAL A 191 2.76 -7.31 10.65
CA VAL A 191 2.53 -6.04 11.34
C VAL A 191 3.87 -5.51 11.85
N SER A 192 4.15 -4.24 11.59
CA SER A 192 5.31 -3.52 12.11
C SER A 192 4.95 -2.06 12.33
N ARG A 193 4.48 -1.71 13.53
CA ARG A 193 4.05 -0.34 13.84
C ARG A 193 4.11 -0.01 15.33
N TRP A 194 4.35 1.27 15.63
CA TRP A 194 4.33 1.84 16.96
C TRP A 194 3.02 2.54 17.31
N THR A 195 2.11 2.70 16.34
CA THR A 195 0.85 3.40 16.53
C THR A 195 -0.32 2.60 16.01
N GLU A 196 -1.51 2.87 16.52
CA GLU A 196 -2.76 2.26 16.09
C GLU A 196 -3.87 3.31 15.94
N VAL A 197 -4.85 2.99 15.12
CA VAL A 197 -6.19 3.56 15.13
C VAL A 197 -7.10 2.57 15.86
N ARG A 198 -7.91 3.06 16.79
CA ARG A 198 -8.86 2.21 17.52
C ARG A 198 -10.23 2.23 16.86
N ARG A 199 -10.91 1.10 16.94
CA ARG A 199 -12.25 0.96 16.36
C ARG A 199 -13.25 1.92 16.98
N GLU A 200 -13.17 2.15 18.29
CA GLU A 200 -14.03 3.06 19.05
C GLU A 200 -13.82 4.54 18.72
N ASP A 201 -12.68 4.91 18.11
CA ASP A 201 -12.40 6.28 17.68
C ASP A 201 -12.98 6.58 16.28
N ILE A 202 -13.43 5.56 15.53
CA ILE A 202 -14.06 5.75 14.21
C ILE A 202 -15.51 6.22 14.42
N PRO A 203 -15.89 7.41 13.91
CA PRO A 203 -17.26 7.90 14.05
C PRO A 203 -18.29 6.94 13.41
N SER A 204 -19.36 6.64 14.12
CA SER A 204 -20.38 5.70 13.66
C SER A 204 -21.12 6.15 12.39
N ASP A 205 -21.13 7.44 12.13
CA ASP A 205 -21.72 8.09 10.97
C ASP A 205 -20.73 8.34 9.82
N SER A 206 -19.45 7.92 9.98
CA SER A 206 -18.40 8.09 8.96
C SER A 206 -18.66 7.30 7.67
N GLY A 207 -19.51 6.26 7.72
CA GLY A 207 -19.71 5.34 6.60
C GLY A 207 -18.54 4.38 6.34
N VAL A 208 -17.52 4.37 7.21
CA VAL A 208 -16.35 3.49 7.10
C VAL A 208 -16.67 2.09 7.63
N TYR A 209 -16.33 1.06 6.86
CA TYR A 209 -16.52 -0.34 7.24
C TYR A 209 -15.21 -0.99 7.66
N VAL A 210 -15.24 -1.71 8.79
CA VAL A 210 -14.12 -2.57 9.20
C VAL A 210 -14.26 -3.91 8.49
N LEU A 211 -13.36 -4.19 7.55
CA LEU A 211 -13.36 -5.43 6.78
C LEU A 211 -12.61 -6.56 7.47
N ALA A 212 -11.53 -6.23 8.18
CA ALA A 212 -10.71 -7.20 8.90
C ALA A 212 -10.08 -6.60 10.15
N ASP A 213 -9.96 -7.40 11.20
CA ASP A 213 -9.31 -7.06 12.46
C ASP A 213 -8.52 -8.24 13.05
N SER A 214 -7.70 -7.96 14.06
CA SER A 214 -7.00 -8.93 14.89
C SER A 214 -7.27 -8.63 16.36
N ARG A 215 -7.42 -9.68 17.17
CA ARG A 215 -7.51 -9.51 18.64
C ARG A 215 -6.21 -9.01 19.25
N GLU A 216 -5.07 -9.36 18.62
CA GLU A 216 -3.73 -9.05 19.12
C GLU A 216 -3.16 -7.76 18.49
N ALA A 217 -3.46 -7.53 17.21
CA ALA A 217 -2.88 -6.42 16.43
C ALA A 217 -3.91 -5.35 16.02
N GLY A 218 -5.16 -5.39 16.53
CA GLY A 218 -6.16 -4.36 16.28
C GLY A 218 -6.68 -4.33 14.84
N LEU A 219 -7.02 -3.14 14.34
CA LEU A 219 -7.57 -2.95 13.00
C LEU A 219 -6.56 -3.38 11.92
N CYS A 220 -7.07 -4.01 10.87
CA CYS A 220 -6.30 -4.48 9.73
C CYS A 220 -6.66 -3.75 8.44
N LEU A 221 -7.91 -3.84 8.02
CA LEU A 221 -8.38 -3.30 6.76
C LEU A 221 -9.71 -2.56 6.95
N LEU A 222 -9.76 -1.32 6.50
CA LEU A 222 -10.98 -0.52 6.41
C LEU A 222 -11.34 -0.25 4.96
N HIS A 223 -12.62 -0.10 4.68
CA HIS A 223 -13.18 0.39 3.43
C HIS A 223 -13.99 1.65 3.67
N ASP A 224 -13.64 2.72 2.98
CA ASP A 224 -14.40 3.96 2.92
C ASP A 224 -15.03 4.09 1.52
N PRO A 225 -16.29 3.64 1.34
CA PRO A 225 -16.94 3.66 0.03
C PRO A 225 -17.22 5.07 -0.48
N HIS A 226 -17.47 6.04 0.42
CA HIS A 226 -17.72 7.42 0.02
C HIS A 226 -16.47 8.06 -0.62
N ARG A 227 -15.29 7.60 -0.21
CA ARG A 227 -14.00 8.06 -0.75
C ARG A 227 -13.36 7.06 -1.69
N ARG A 228 -14.04 5.93 -1.94
CA ARG A 228 -13.53 4.83 -2.79
C ARG A 228 -12.13 4.40 -2.36
N SER A 229 -11.92 4.31 -1.02
CA SER A 229 -10.60 4.08 -0.44
C SER A 229 -10.55 2.83 0.41
N LEU A 230 -9.42 2.10 0.30
CA LEU A 230 -9.01 1.05 1.22
C LEU A 230 -7.88 1.56 2.11
N HIS A 231 -7.96 1.25 3.39
CA HIS A 231 -6.95 1.62 4.39
C HIS A 231 -6.44 0.34 5.06
N MET A 232 -5.24 -0.10 4.68
CA MET A 232 -4.54 -1.26 5.24
C MET A 232 -3.55 -0.80 6.30
N PHE A 233 -3.77 -1.15 7.57
CA PHE A 233 -2.88 -0.75 8.66
C PHE A 233 -1.65 -1.63 8.81
N ASN A 234 -1.61 -2.76 8.12
CA ASN A 234 -0.58 -3.78 8.19
C ASN A 234 0.16 -3.89 6.84
N HIS A 235 1.07 -4.88 6.70
CA HIS A 235 1.98 -4.96 5.58
C HIS A 235 1.82 -6.27 4.79
N VAL A 236 0.80 -6.36 3.93
CA VAL A 236 0.61 -7.54 3.06
C VAL A 236 1.67 -7.66 1.98
N GLU A 237 2.31 -6.54 1.62
CA GLU A 237 3.32 -6.43 0.57
C GLU A 237 4.69 -6.96 0.99
N TYR A 238 4.94 -7.19 2.27
CA TYR A 238 6.24 -7.57 2.77
C TYR A 238 6.73 -8.91 2.19
N ASP A 239 8.03 -8.92 1.85
CA ASP A 239 8.76 -10.15 1.54
C ASP A 239 8.94 -11.02 2.77
N THR A 240 9.33 -12.29 2.53
CA THR A 240 9.59 -13.25 3.61
C THR A 240 10.57 -12.71 4.63
N GLU A 241 11.63 -12.05 4.19
CA GLU A 241 12.75 -11.58 5.02
C GLU A 241 12.54 -10.19 5.62
N THR A 242 11.47 -9.46 5.25
CA THR A 242 11.33 -8.03 5.62
C THR A 242 11.32 -7.81 7.12
N LEU A 243 10.59 -8.63 7.90
CA LEU A 243 10.57 -8.49 9.36
C LEU A 243 11.92 -8.93 10.00
N ALA A 244 12.64 -9.88 9.40
CA ALA A 244 13.98 -10.27 9.86
C ALA A 244 14.97 -9.12 9.66
N ASP A 245 14.93 -8.45 8.51
CA ASP A 245 15.77 -7.27 8.25
C ASP A 245 15.44 -6.11 9.20
N GLU A 246 14.15 -5.90 9.50
CA GLU A 246 13.75 -4.91 10.49
C GLU A 246 14.24 -5.27 11.90
N TYR A 247 14.16 -6.54 12.29
CA TYR A 247 14.67 -7.04 13.56
C TYR A 247 16.17 -6.79 13.71
N VAL A 248 16.96 -7.10 12.68
CA VAL A 248 18.40 -6.84 12.67
C VAL A 248 18.69 -5.33 12.68
N ARG A 249 18.01 -4.55 11.84
CA ARG A 249 18.15 -3.08 11.79
C ARG A 249 17.87 -2.42 13.14
N ASP A 250 16.85 -2.90 13.85
CA ASP A 250 16.42 -2.36 15.15
C ASP A 250 17.28 -2.91 16.33
N GLY A 251 18.44 -3.52 16.05
CA GLY A 251 19.44 -3.96 17.02
C GLY A 251 19.11 -5.28 17.73
N CYS A 252 18.40 -6.19 17.06
CA CYS A 252 17.97 -7.48 17.61
C CYS A 252 17.20 -7.33 18.93
N GLY A 253 16.30 -6.34 18.98
CA GLY A 253 15.41 -6.08 20.10
C GLY A 253 14.33 -7.17 20.27
N PRO A 254 13.06 -6.83 20.48
CA PRO A 254 12.00 -7.82 20.58
C PRO A 254 11.88 -8.65 19.30
N ILE A 255 11.88 -9.98 19.45
CA ILE A 255 11.68 -10.91 18.32
C ILE A 255 10.29 -10.70 17.73
N PRO A 256 10.14 -10.64 16.38
CA PRO A 256 8.83 -10.53 15.77
C PRO A 256 7.98 -11.77 16.07
N ALA A 257 6.83 -11.55 16.72
CA ALA A 257 5.96 -12.62 17.21
C ALA A 257 5.41 -13.48 16.06
N ASN A 258 5.36 -14.78 16.25
CA ASN A 258 4.80 -15.75 15.29
C ASN A 258 5.42 -15.67 13.88
N TYR A 259 6.64 -15.22 13.76
CA TYR A 259 7.30 -15.03 12.47
C TYR A 259 8.34 -16.11 12.17
N PHE A 260 9.27 -16.32 13.08
CA PHE A 260 10.21 -17.42 12.98
C PHE A 260 9.56 -18.73 13.46
N PRO A 261 9.84 -19.87 12.84
CA PRO A 261 9.43 -21.16 13.39
C PRO A 261 9.91 -21.33 14.84
N CYS A 262 9.00 -21.71 15.73
CA CYS A 262 9.24 -21.82 17.18
C CYS A 262 9.71 -20.51 17.84
N ASP A 263 9.45 -19.34 17.24
CA ASP A 263 9.93 -18.03 17.67
C ASP A 263 11.47 -17.97 17.85
N ASP A 264 12.21 -18.79 17.12
CA ASP A 264 13.67 -18.85 17.13
C ASP A 264 14.26 -18.16 15.90
N PRO A 265 14.98 -17.03 16.06
CA PRO A 265 15.57 -16.28 14.95
C PRO A 265 16.66 -17.03 14.17
N SER A 266 17.15 -18.17 14.67
CA SER A 266 18.07 -19.03 13.91
C SER A 266 17.38 -19.82 12.80
N ASN A 267 16.06 -19.96 12.86
CA ASN A 267 15.26 -20.62 11.85
C ASN A 267 14.91 -19.67 10.70
N GLN A 268 14.80 -20.22 9.49
CA GLN A 268 14.35 -19.44 8.33
C GLN A 268 12.86 -19.08 8.47
N PRO A 269 12.48 -17.82 8.24
CA PRO A 269 11.08 -17.41 8.32
C PRO A 269 10.25 -18.00 7.17
N GLU A 270 8.96 -18.19 7.42
CA GLU A 270 8.00 -18.70 6.45
C GLU A 270 6.99 -17.63 6.04
N ASN A 271 6.79 -17.45 4.73
CA ASN A 271 5.78 -16.53 4.22
C ASN A 271 4.39 -17.21 4.24
N ARG A 272 3.56 -16.83 5.20
CA ARG A 272 2.18 -17.33 5.37
C ARG A 272 1.10 -16.35 4.91
N TRP A 273 1.50 -15.21 4.28
CA TRP A 273 0.58 -14.16 3.85
C TRP A 273 0.59 -13.91 2.33
N ARG A 274 1.53 -14.48 1.59
CA ARG A 274 1.71 -14.23 0.15
C ARG A 274 0.44 -14.46 -0.67
N SER A 275 -0.27 -15.54 -0.44
CA SER A 275 -1.52 -15.86 -1.17
C SER A 275 -2.59 -14.80 -0.90
N HIS A 276 -2.75 -14.36 0.34
CA HIS A 276 -3.72 -13.33 0.70
C HIS A 276 -3.33 -11.95 0.17
N ALA A 277 -2.02 -11.64 0.12
CA ALA A 277 -1.52 -10.42 -0.51
C ALA A 277 -1.88 -10.36 -2.00
N HIS A 278 -1.58 -11.41 -2.75
CA HIS A 278 -1.95 -11.51 -4.16
C HIS A 278 -3.46 -11.41 -4.36
N LEU A 279 -4.24 -12.10 -3.52
CA LEU A 279 -5.69 -12.10 -3.61
C LEU A 279 -6.28 -10.71 -3.32
N LEU A 280 -5.78 -10.00 -2.29
CA LEU A 280 -6.24 -8.65 -1.96
C LEU A 280 -5.99 -7.68 -3.12
N PHE A 281 -4.77 -7.69 -3.66
CA PHE A 281 -4.43 -6.80 -4.77
C PHE A 281 -5.18 -7.16 -6.06
N ALA A 282 -5.32 -8.45 -6.36
CA ALA A 282 -6.12 -8.90 -7.50
C ALA A 282 -7.60 -8.49 -7.36
N ASN A 283 -8.18 -8.60 -6.18
CA ASN A 283 -9.54 -8.16 -5.89
C ASN A 283 -9.69 -6.64 -6.01
N TRP A 284 -8.74 -5.87 -5.45
CA TRP A 284 -8.74 -4.41 -5.57
C TRP A 284 -8.62 -3.96 -7.03
N ILE A 285 -7.67 -4.52 -7.79
CA ILE A 285 -7.49 -4.21 -9.22
C ILE A 285 -8.76 -4.56 -10.01
N ASN A 286 -9.38 -5.72 -9.72
CA ASN A 286 -10.62 -6.10 -10.38
C ASN A 286 -11.75 -5.11 -10.07
N GLU A 287 -11.91 -4.69 -8.81
CA GLU A 287 -12.91 -3.70 -8.42
C GLU A 287 -12.67 -2.36 -9.12
N VAL A 288 -11.42 -1.89 -9.12
CA VAL A 288 -11.02 -0.68 -9.86
C VAL A 288 -11.39 -0.81 -11.35
N TYR A 289 -11.02 -1.92 -11.98
CA TYR A 289 -11.31 -2.15 -13.40
C TYR A 289 -12.81 -2.15 -13.73
N GLN A 290 -13.61 -2.79 -12.88
CA GLN A 290 -15.04 -2.91 -13.09
C GLN A 290 -15.82 -1.60 -12.87
N THR A 291 -15.29 -0.71 -12.02
CA THR A 291 -16.01 0.48 -11.56
C THR A 291 -15.45 1.80 -12.09
N THR A 292 -14.23 1.80 -12.64
CA THR A 292 -13.64 3.01 -13.23
C THR A 292 -14.35 3.38 -14.54
N PRO A 293 -14.73 4.65 -14.74
CA PRO A 293 -15.23 5.11 -16.03
C PRO A 293 -14.21 4.86 -17.16
N PHE A 294 -14.67 4.46 -18.35
CA PHE A 294 -13.79 4.27 -19.49
C PHE A 294 -13.02 5.56 -19.84
N ASP A 295 -13.71 6.71 -19.80
CA ASP A 295 -13.07 8.03 -19.89
C ASP A 295 -12.67 8.50 -18.49
N LEU A 296 -11.37 8.55 -18.23
CA LEU A 296 -10.83 9.03 -16.95
C LEU A 296 -11.20 10.49 -16.65
N ASN A 297 -11.56 11.29 -17.65
CA ASN A 297 -12.04 12.65 -17.40
C ASN A 297 -13.37 12.68 -16.63
N ALA A 298 -14.12 11.59 -16.64
CA ALA A 298 -15.32 11.43 -15.84
C ALA A 298 -15.04 11.11 -14.35
N VAL A 299 -13.81 10.80 -13.98
CA VAL A 299 -13.42 10.60 -12.58
C VAL A 299 -13.57 11.92 -11.81
N GLY A 300 -14.33 11.89 -10.72
CA GLY A 300 -14.61 13.06 -9.89
C GLY A 300 -15.77 13.97 -10.36
N SER A 301 -16.35 13.72 -11.54
CA SER A 301 -17.46 14.53 -12.06
C SER A 301 -18.85 14.11 -11.55
N CYS A 302 -18.96 12.96 -10.88
CA CYS A 302 -20.21 12.49 -10.25
C CYS A 302 -20.06 12.52 -8.72
N ARG A 303 -20.21 13.70 -8.14
CA ARG A 303 -20.40 13.88 -6.68
C ARG A 303 -21.62 14.71 -6.39
#